data_e71cea42ff1ed7d6cd06330c1b4b20aa
#
_entry.id   e71cea42ff1ed7d6cd06330c1b4b20aa
#
_cell.length_a   1.000
_cell.length_b   1.000
_cell.length_c   1.000
_cell.angle_alpha   90.00
_cell.angle_beta   90.00
_cell.angle_gamma   90.00
#
_symmetry.space_group_name_H-M   'P 1'
#
loop_
_entity.id
_entity.type
_entity.pdbx_description
1 polymer ?
#
loop_
_entity_poly.entity_id
_entity_poly.type
_entity_poly.pdbx_seq_one_letter_code
_entity_poly.pdbx_strand_id
1 'polypeptide(L)'
;MCVIVLLTLFYIFQSVESYTQNENLVVKDAVALSDLEDHFTFMIASDLGRNGYYDQKPVAEMMGEVADIVEPEFVAALGDVHHFMGIRSVQDPLWETNFEWIYKHPELMITWHPVLGNHEYMGNSQAFLDYSNISRRWEMPDRYYAVAWAVSEKVDALMLFIDTPPLIDKYRKNPEDFEDAGKQSVDRQLAWIDSTLSASTAKWKVIMGHHPIYAGTTKSESERRDLQIRLKPLLDKHDVDMSVCGHIHNFQHIRVPQSGVDYFVNTSASLTRKVVEIEGALFGSPDPGFSLCTIKENAMIMTFVNDKGEIIYQYSREK
;
A
#
# COMPACT_ATOMS: atom_id res chain seq x y z
N MET A 1 -34.51 -31.84 -43.48
CA MET A 1 -34.11 -30.50 -42.99
C MET A 1 -34.28 -30.44 -41.46
N CYS A 2 -33.58 -31.30 -40.72
CA CYS A 2 -33.73 -31.38 -39.25
C CYS A 2 -32.47 -31.97 -38.55
N VAL A 3 -31.26 -31.76 -39.11
CA VAL A 3 -30.01 -32.30 -38.50
C VAL A 3 -29.00 -31.18 -38.17
N ILE A 4 -29.23 -29.96 -38.60
CA ILE A 4 -28.27 -28.84 -38.40
C ILE A 4 -28.53 -28.03 -37.10
N VAL A 5 -29.69 -28.18 -36.47
CA VAL A 5 -30.02 -27.37 -35.25
C VAL A 5 -29.48 -28.03 -33.95
N LEU A 6 -29.13 -29.28 -33.95
CA LEU A 6 -28.62 -29.99 -32.74
C LEU A 6 -27.11 -29.83 -32.51
N LEU A 7 -26.33 -29.46 -33.50
CA LEU A 7 -24.88 -29.28 -33.37
C LEU A 7 -24.48 -27.88 -32.88
N THR A 8 -25.31 -26.87 -33.01
CA THR A 8 -25.05 -25.52 -32.53
C THR A 8 -25.36 -25.34 -31.04
N LEU A 9 -26.20 -26.17 -30.46
CA LEU A 9 -26.47 -26.14 -29.01
C LEU A 9 -25.39 -26.86 -28.17
N PHE A 10 -24.62 -27.76 -28.77
CA PHE A 10 -23.54 -28.47 -28.07
C PHE A 10 -22.26 -27.62 -27.95
N TYR A 11 -22.04 -26.63 -28.83
CA TYR A 11 -20.88 -25.74 -28.76
C TYR A 11 -21.07 -24.54 -27.79
N ILE A 12 -22.28 -24.22 -27.41
CA ILE A 12 -22.56 -23.15 -26.45
C ILE A 12 -22.39 -23.62 -25.00
N PHE A 13 -22.45 -24.94 -24.76
CA PHE A 13 -22.28 -25.51 -23.41
C PHE A 13 -20.82 -25.88 -23.07
N GLN A 14 -19.86 -25.79 -23.99
CA GLN A 14 -18.45 -26.08 -23.72
C GLN A 14 -17.58 -24.83 -23.43
N SER A 15 -18.16 -23.63 -23.44
CA SER A 15 -17.43 -22.41 -23.07
C SER A 15 -17.82 -21.80 -21.72
N VAL A 16 -18.58 -22.53 -20.93
CA VAL A 16 -18.63 -22.32 -19.47
C VAL A 16 -17.57 -23.24 -18.87
N GLU A 17 -16.32 -23.00 -19.24
CA GLU A 17 -15.21 -23.45 -18.42
C GLU A 17 -15.33 -22.73 -17.08
N SER A 18 -15.74 -23.51 -16.12
CA SER A 18 -15.61 -23.35 -14.71
C SER A 18 -14.56 -22.28 -14.34
N TYR A 19 -15.01 -21.20 -13.78
CA TYR A 19 -14.25 -20.50 -12.76
C TYR A 19 -14.08 -21.53 -11.62
N THR A 20 -13.12 -22.42 -11.77
CA THR A 20 -12.58 -23.14 -10.63
C THR A 20 -11.92 -22.06 -9.78
N GLN A 21 -12.57 -21.65 -8.68
CA GLN A 21 -11.86 -21.24 -7.49
C GLN A 21 -10.67 -22.19 -7.39
N ASN A 22 -9.50 -21.61 -7.16
CA ASN A 22 -8.28 -22.39 -6.99
C ASN A 22 -8.47 -23.19 -5.70
N GLU A 23 -9.01 -24.42 -5.81
CA GLU A 23 -9.45 -25.26 -4.68
C GLU A 23 -8.30 -25.64 -3.72
N ASN A 24 -7.10 -25.03 -3.89
CA ASN A 24 -5.91 -25.34 -3.12
C ASN A 24 -5.06 -24.11 -2.70
N LEU A 25 -5.60 -22.90 -2.70
CA LEU A 25 -4.87 -21.79 -2.12
C LEU A 25 -5.00 -21.89 -0.58
N VAL A 26 -3.91 -22.30 0.09
CA VAL A 26 -3.88 -22.50 1.54
C VAL A 26 -3.01 -21.41 2.14
N VAL A 27 -3.58 -20.64 3.06
CA VAL A 27 -2.83 -19.71 3.91
C VAL A 27 -1.99 -20.52 4.90
N LYS A 28 -0.66 -20.48 4.76
CA LYS A 28 0.21 -21.37 5.55
C LYS A 28 0.19 -21.08 7.04
N ASP A 29 0.15 -19.81 7.43
CA ASP A 29 0.13 -19.39 8.84
C ASP A 29 -1.25 -18.94 9.31
N ALA A 30 -2.34 -19.54 8.76
CA ALA A 30 -3.72 -19.18 9.06
C ALA A 30 -4.02 -19.12 10.57
N VAL A 31 -3.52 -20.08 11.35
CA VAL A 31 -3.72 -20.11 12.82
C VAL A 31 -3.08 -18.92 13.52
N ALA A 32 -1.88 -18.52 13.11
CA ALA A 32 -1.21 -17.36 13.71
C ALA A 32 -1.83 -16.04 13.25
N LEU A 33 -2.39 -16.00 12.02
CA LEU A 33 -3.11 -14.85 11.50
C LEU A 33 -4.48 -14.67 12.16
N SER A 34 -5.18 -15.75 12.53
CA SER A 34 -6.48 -15.65 13.22
C SER A 34 -6.38 -15.01 14.61
N ASP A 35 -5.20 -14.99 15.24
CA ASP A 35 -4.98 -14.24 16.49
C ASP A 35 -5.08 -12.71 16.30
N LEU A 36 -5.17 -12.22 15.06
CA LEU A 36 -5.30 -10.81 14.72
C LEU A 36 -6.76 -10.37 14.49
N GLU A 37 -7.72 -11.32 14.31
CA GLU A 37 -9.12 -11.08 13.97
C GLU A 37 -9.85 -10.16 14.98
N ASP A 38 -9.67 -10.40 16.28
CA ASP A 38 -10.32 -9.63 17.35
C ASP A 38 -9.70 -8.23 17.58
N HIS A 39 -8.80 -7.76 16.68
CA HIS A 39 -8.07 -6.52 16.85
C HIS A 39 -8.24 -5.60 15.64
N PHE A 40 -8.11 -4.28 15.88
CA PHE A 40 -8.05 -3.32 14.80
C PHE A 40 -6.86 -3.61 13.89
N THR A 41 -7.13 -4.19 12.73
CA THR A 41 -6.11 -4.59 11.75
C THR A 41 -6.40 -3.95 10.40
N PHE A 42 -5.38 -3.46 9.71
CA PHE A 42 -5.48 -3.01 8.33
C PHE A 42 -4.38 -3.62 7.46
N MET A 43 -4.69 -3.79 6.18
CA MET A 43 -3.74 -4.28 5.19
C MET A 43 -2.96 -3.14 4.55
N ILE A 44 -1.74 -3.44 4.10
CA ILE A 44 -0.86 -2.50 3.40
C ILE A 44 -0.32 -3.19 2.15
N ALA A 45 -0.59 -2.60 0.99
CA ALA A 45 -0.06 -3.07 -0.28
C ALA A 45 0.55 -1.91 -1.06
N SER A 46 1.56 -2.16 -1.89
CA SER A 46 2.20 -1.11 -2.69
C SER A 46 2.69 -1.65 -4.04
N ASP A 47 2.97 -0.75 -4.98
CA ASP A 47 3.54 -1.10 -6.27
C ASP A 47 2.70 -2.20 -6.98
N LEU A 48 1.38 -1.97 -7.01
CA LEU A 48 0.35 -2.97 -7.26
C LEU A 48 0.27 -3.40 -8.72
N GLY A 49 0.19 -2.43 -9.63
CA GLY A 49 -0.33 -2.65 -10.98
C GLY A 49 0.67 -3.11 -12.01
N ARG A 50 0.45 -4.31 -12.57
CA ARG A 50 1.21 -4.91 -13.69
C ARG A 50 0.30 -5.67 -14.65
N ASN A 51 -0.99 -5.26 -14.76
CA ASN A 51 -1.99 -5.91 -15.61
C ASN A 51 -2.14 -7.43 -15.32
N GLY A 52 -2.00 -7.82 -14.04
CA GLY A 52 -2.09 -9.22 -13.61
C GLY A 52 -0.85 -10.08 -13.91
N TYR A 53 0.25 -9.46 -14.37
CA TYR A 53 1.51 -10.16 -14.60
C TYR A 53 2.39 -10.21 -13.36
N TYR A 54 3.45 -11.01 -13.41
CA TYR A 54 4.36 -11.31 -12.32
C TYR A 54 3.58 -11.89 -11.12
N ASP A 55 3.87 -11.42 -9.93
CA ASP A 55 3.27 -11.90 -8.68
C ASP A 55 1.94 -11.20 -8.33
N GLN A 56 1.42 -10.30 -9.20
CA GLN A 56 0.25 -9.47 -8.87
C GLN A 56 -1.00 -10.30 -8.55
N LYS A 57 -1.33 -11.31 -9.39
CA LYS A 57 -2.51 -12.16 -9.15
C LYS A 57 -2.33 -13.06 -7.93
N PRO A 58 -1.22 -13.82 -7.79
CA PRO A 58 -0.97 -14.61 -6.58
C PRO A 58 -1.05 -13.80 -5.29
N VAL A 59 -0.45 -12.61 -5.26
CA VAL A 59 -0.52 -11.73 -4.08
C VAL A 59 -1.94 -11.24 -3.82
N ALA A 60 -2.68 -10.84 -4.86
CA ALA A 60 -4.06 -10.37 -4.70
C ALA A 60 -5.00 -11.47 -4.21
N GLU A 61 -4.85 -12.71 -4.71
CA GLU A 61 -5.58 -13.88 -4.25
C GLU A 61 -5.25 -14.16 -2.78
N MET A 62 -3.97 -14.18 -2.40
CA MET A 62 -3.54 -14.39 -1.02
C MET A 62 -4.00 -13.25 -0.09
N MET A 63 -4.03 -11.99 -0.54
CA MET A 63 -4.61 -10.90 0.22
C MET A 63 -6.09 -11.16 0.55
N GLY A 64 -6.85 -11.70 -0.41
CA GLY A 64 -8.24 -12.06 -0.21
C GLY A 64 -8.43 -13.16 0.83
N GLU A 65 -7.67 -14.25 0.72
CA GLU A 65 -7.72 -15.37 1.66
C GLU A 65 -7.29 -14.96 3.09
N VAL A 66 -6.28 -14.09 3.19
CA VAL A 66 -5.87 -13.55 4.50
C VAL A 66 -6.89 -12.56 5.04
N ALA A 67 -7.55 -11.78 4.17
CA ALA A 67 -8.61 -10.88 4.60
C ALA A 67 -9.83 -11.62 5.19
N ASP A 68 -10.16 -12.80 4.65
CA ASP A 68 -11.20 -13.68 5.20
C ASP A 68 -10.87 -14.19 6.63
N ILE A 69 -9.58 -14.22 6.99
CA ILE A 69 -9.12 -14.66 8.31
C ILE A 69 -9.03 -13.50 9.31
N VAL A 70 -8.51 -12.33 8.87
CA VAL A 70 -8.15 -11.24 9.79
C VAL A 70 -9.17 -10.10 9.81
N GLU A 71 -10.17 -10.13 8.94
CA GLU A 71 -11.24 -9.13 8.79
C GLU A 71 -10.72 -7.67 8.85
N PRO A 72 -9.85 -7.24 7.90
CA PRO A 72 -9.19 -5.93 7.99
C PRO A 72 -10.19 -4.79 7.81
N GLU A 73 -10.00 -3.70 8.54
CA GLU A 73 -10.85 -2.51 8.47
C GLU A 73 -10.74 -1.77 7.12
N PHE A 74 -9.54 -1.76 6.54
CA PHE A 74 -9.26 -1.13 5.24
C PHE A 74 -7.95 -1.64 4.64
N VAL A 75 -7.70 -1.26 3.38
CA VAL A 75 -6.40 -1.45 2.73
C VAL A 75 -5.73 -0.09 2.48
N ALA A 76 -4.49 0.08 2.92
CA ALA A 76 -3.64 1.19 2.54
C ALA A 76 -2.87 0.84 1.25
N ALA A 77 -3.14 1.55 0.15
CA ALA A 77 -2.46 1.36 -1.13
C ALA A 77 -1.35 2.41 -1.29
N LEU A 78 -0.09 2.00 -1.09
CA LEU A 78 1.03 2.92 -0.97
C LEU A 78 1.65 3.34 -2.31
N GLY A 79 0.81 3.63 -3.32
CA GLY A 79 1.21 4.20 -4.60
C GLY A 79 1.73 3.19 -5.63
N ASP A 80 2.04 3.69 -6.83
CA ASP A 80 2.42 2.91 -7.99
C ASP A 80 1.40 1.80 -8.31
N VAL A 81 0.11 2.18 -8.25
CA VAL A 81 -1.02 1.30 -8.58
C VAL A 81 -1.10 1.05 -10.09
N HIS A 82 -0.53 1.94 -10.90
CA HIS A 82 -0.58 1.86 -12.35
C HIS A 82 0.80 2.05 -12.99
N HIS A 83 1.55 0.97 -13.12
CA HIS A 83 2.79 0.99 -13.90
C HIS A 83 2.46 0.94 -15.42
N PHE A 84 3.22 1.59 -16.33
CA PHE A 84 4.43 2.40 -16.06
C PHE A 84 4.15 3.90 -16.12
N MET A 85 3.14 4.33 -16.88
CA MET A 85 2.88 5.73 -17.20
C MET A 85 1.65 6.29 -16.46
N GLY A 86 1.24 5.63 -15.36
CA GLY A 86 0.01 5.99 -14.67
C GLY A 86 -1.24 5.81 -15.53
N ILE A 87 -2.32 6.46 -15.14
CA ILE A 87 -3.61 6.48 -15.85
C ILE A 87 -3.80 7.81 -16.60
N ARG A 88 -4.71 7.83 -17.59
CA ARG A 88 -5.04 9.02 -18.37
C ARG A 88 -6.34 9.70 -17.90
N SER A 89 -7.27 8.91 -17.36
CA SER A 89 -8.58 9.37 -16.91
C SER A 89 -9.20 8.38 -15.93
N VAL A 90 -10.32 8.73 -15.32
CA VAL A 90 -11.12 7.81 -14.50
C VAL A 90 -11.75 6.66 -15.30
N GLN A 91 -11.77 6.74 -16.63
CA GLN A 91 -12.23 5.69 -17.54
C GLN A 91 -11.07 4.91 -18.17
N ASP A 92 -9.82 5.12 -17.73
CA ASP A 92 -8.69 4.38 -18.27
C ASP A 92 -8.87 2.87 -17.99
N PRO A 93 -8.75 1.98 -19.01
CA PRO A 93 -8.88 0.53 -18.81
C PRO A 93 -7.89 -0.06 -17.81
N LEU A 94 -6.83 0.65 -17.46
CA LEU A 94 -5.87 0.21 -16.44
C LEU A 94 -6.50 0.12 -15.05
N TRP A 95 -7.60 0.84 -14.77
CA TRP A 95 -8.34 0.64 -13.52
C TRP A 95 -8.88 -0.77 -13.40
N GLU A 96 -9.42 -1.30 -14.50
CA GLU A 96 -9.94 -2.67 -14.55
C GLU A 96 -8.80 -3.70 -14.43
N THR A 97 -7.76 -3.56 -15.26
CA THR A 97 -6.71 -4.59 -15.39
C THR A 97 -5.63 -4.56 -14.31
N ASN A 98 -5.47 -3.44 -13.60
CA ASN A 98 -4.53 -3.31 -12.48
C ASN A 98 -5.19 -3.38 -11.11
N PHE A 99 -6.49 -3.05 -11.00
CA PHE A 99 -7.13 -2.91 -9.70
C PHE A 99 -8.43 -3.71 -9.60
N GLU A 100 -9.51 -3.34 -10.32
CA GLU A 100 -10.84 -3.88 -10.07
C GLU A 100 -10.95 -5.39 -10.32
N TRP A 101 -10.36 -5.89 -11.41
CA TRP A 101 -10.40 -7.33 -11.73
C TRP A 101 -9.33 -8.16 -11.02
N ILE A 102 -8.35 -7.51 -10.43
CA ILE A 102 -7.27 -8.19 -9.72
C ILE A 102 -7.65 -8.38 -8.25
N TYR A 103 -7.95 -7.29 -7.56
CA TYR A 103 -8.28 -7.30 -6.12
C TYR A 103 -9.80 -7.47 -5.92
N LYS A 104 -10.35 -8.54 -6.50
CA LYS A 104 -11.80 -8.80 -6.62
C LYS A 104 -12.37 -9.75 -5.56
N HIS A 105 -11.54 -10.25 -4.63
CA HIS A 105 -12.03 -11.08 -3.55
C HIS A 105 -13.11 -10.33 -2.75
N PRO A 106 -14.22 -11.00 -2.31
CA PRO A 106 -15.28 -10.33 -1.55
C PRO A 106 -14.77 -9.54 -0.34
N GLU A 107 -13.83 -10.10 0.41
CA GLU A 107 -13.25 -9.48 1.60
C GLU A 107 -12.32 -8.29 1.30
N LEU A 108 -11.96 -8.07 0.04
CA LEU A 108 -11.24 -6.87 -0.43
C LEU A 108 -12.18 -5.77 -0.96
N MET A 109 -13.52 -5.96 -0.89
CA MET A 109 -14.51 -4.92 -1.24
C MET A 109 -14.73 -3.90 -0.13
N ILE A 110 -13.79 -3.79 0.78
CA ILE A 110 -13.66 -2.78 1.83
C ILE A 110 -13.03 -1.49 1.31
N THR A 111 -12.91 -0.47 2.15
CA THR A 111 -12.28 0.81 1.79
C THR A 111 -10.78 0.64 1.51
N TRP A 112 -10.31 1.27 0.43
CA TRP A 112 -8.90 1.41 0.10
C TRP A 112 -8.49 2.87 0.22
N HIS A 113 -7.49 3.15 1.04
CA HIS A 113 -6.89 4.47 1.24
C HIS A 113 -5.57 4.58 0.47
N PRO A 114 -5.56 5.18 -0.72
CA PRO A 114 -4.37 5.26 -1.55
C PRO A 114 -3.51 6.49 -1.26
N VAL A 115 -2.24 6.41 -1.67
CA VAL A 115 -1.35 7.54 -1.86
C VAL A 115 -0.81 7.56 -3.29
N LEU A 116 -0.32 8.72 -3.76
CA LEU A 116 0.30 8.86 -5.07
C LEU A 116 1.75 8.36 -5.02
N GLY A 117 2.12 7.53 -6.00
CA GLY A 117 3.50 7.21 -6.30
C GLY A 117 4.07 8.01 -7.47
N ASN A 118 5.29 7.73 -7.88
CA ASN A 118 5.89 8.45 -9.00
C ASN A 118 5.27 8.05 -10.36
N HIS A 119 4.74 6.83 -10.48
CA HIS A 119 4.07 6.41 -11.70
C HIS A 119 2.72 7.09 -11.89
N GLU A 120 1.99 7.41 -10.85
CA GLU A 120 0.77 8.22 -10.96
C GLU A 120 1.06 9.63 -11.49
N TYR A 121 2.22 10.20 -11.12
CA TYR A 121 2.68 11.50 -11.61
C TYR A 121 3.21 11.50 -13.06
N MET A 122 3.49 10.32 -13.63
CA MET A 122 3.77 10.18 -15.06
C MET A 122 2.49 10.17 -15.90
N GLY A 123 1.33 9.99 -15.27
CA GLY A 123 0.01 10.05 -15.88
C GLY A 123 -0.79 11.25 -15.42
N ASN A 124 -2.10 11.09 -15.34
CA ASN A 124 -3.02 12.09 -14.82
C ASN A 124 -3.26 11.84 -13.32
N SER A 125 -2.45 12.46 -12.48
CA SER A 125 -2.55 12.31 -11.03
C SER A 125 -3.89 12.81 -10.45
N GLN A 126 -4.59 13.76 -11.11
CA GLN A 126 -5.90 14.20 -10.70
C GLN A 126 -6.97 13.12 -10.93
N ALA A 127 -6.89 12.38 -12.06
CA ALA A 127 -7.80 11.27 -12.30
C ALA A 127 -7.70 10.16 -11.24
N PHE A 128 -6.55 10.02 -10.60
CA PHE A 128 -6.35 9.08 -9.50
C PHE A 128 -7.18 9.48 -8.25
N LEU A 129 -7.24 10.77 -7.94
CA LEU A 129 -8.12 11.30 -6.90
C LEU A 129 -9.60 11.19 -7.29
N ASP A 130 -9.91 11.59 -8.51
CA ASP A 130 -11.29 11.65 -9.03
C ASP A 130 -11.94 10.26 -9.12
N TYR A 131 -11.14 9.18 -9.13
CA TYR A 131 -11.64 7.81 -9.11
C TYR A 131 -12.44 7.48 -7.84
N SER A 132 -12.27 8.22 -6.78
CA SER A 132 -13.12 8.14 -5.57
C SER A 132 -14.61 8.43 -5.85
N ASN A 133 -14.93 9.09 -6.98
CA ASN A 133 -16.31 9.30 -7.41
C ASN A 133 -16.85 8.13 -8.25
N ILE A 134 -16.02 7.16 -8.61
CA ILE A 134 -16.35 6.01 -9.48
C ILE A 134 -16.41 4.73 -8.66
N SER A 135 -15.34 4.39 -7.95
CA SER A 135 -15.25 3.16 -7.16
C SER A 135 -15.60 3.43 -5.69
N ARG A 136 -16.56 2.66 -5.16
CA ARG A 136 -17.01 2.80 -3.76
C ARG A 136 -15.93 2.48 -2.74
N ARG A 137 -14.97 1.64 -3.12
CA ARG A 137 -13.89 1.21 -2.23
C ARG A 137 -12.65 2.11 -2.31
N TRP A 138 -12.59 3.05 -3.28
CA TRP A 138 -11.46 3.96 -3.44
C TRP A 138 -11.73 5.27 -2.74
N GLU A 139 -11.03 5.55 -1.63
CA GLU A 139 -11.24 6.76 -0.83
C GLU A 139 -9.95 7.59 -0.76
N MET A 140 -9.86 8.59 -1.63
CA MET A 140 -8.76 9.55 -1.70
C MET A 140 -9.32 10.98 -1.75
N PRO A 141 -9.61 11.58 -0.61
CA PRO A 141 -10.29 12.89 -0.55
C PRO A 141 -9.41 14.06 -1.01
N ASP A 142 -8.09 13.92 -0.91
CA ASP A 142 -7.09 14.90 -1.36
C ASP A 142 -5.76 14.18 -1.67
N ARG A 143 -4.77 14.89 -2.22
CA ARG A 143 -3.41 14.37 -2.46
C ARG A 143 -2.71 13.91 -1.18
N TYR A 144 -3.02 14.56 -0.09
CA TYR A 144 -2.60 14.15 1.25
C TYR A 144 -3.74 14.41 2.25
N TYR A 145 -3.96 13.48 3.12
CA TYR A 145 -5.09 13.48 4.05
C TYR A 145 -4.77 12.68 5.30
N ALA A 146 -5.61 12.80 6.32
CA ALA A 146 -5.48 12.06 7.56
C ALA A 146 -6.81 11.39 7.91
N VAL A 147 -6.71 10.19 8.48
CA VAL A 147 -7.83 9.44 9.03
C VAL A 147 -7.53 9.16 10.49
N ALA A 148 -8.48 9.49 11.35
CA ALA A 148 -8.43 9.16 12.77
C ALA A 148 -9.38 7.98 13.05
N TRP A 149 -8.86 6.97 13.72
CA TRP A 149 -9.61 5.76 14.07
C TRP A 149 -9.73 5.62 15.59
N ALA A 150 -10.94 5.40 16.06
CA ALA A 150 -11.18 4.91 17.42
C ALA A 150 -10.94 3.40 17.42
N VAL A 151 -9.73 2.99 17.82
CA VAL A 151 -9.33 1.57 17.89
C VAL A 151 -10.06 0.85 19.02
N SER A 152 -10.31 1.55 20.12
CA SER A 152 -11.11 1.11 21.25
C SER A 152 -11.66 2.33 22.01
N GLU A 153 -12.43 2.11 23.09
CA GLU A 153 -12.91 3.21 23.95
C GLU A 153 -11.77 4.08 24.54
N LYS A 154 -10.53 3.57 24.56
CA LYS A 154 -9.37 4.20 25.20
C LYS A 154 -8.21 4.51 24.25
N VAL A 155 -8.27 4.03 23.03
CA VAL A 155 -7.14 4.07 22.09
C VAL A 155 -7.58 4.63 20.76
N ASP A 156 -6.96 5.75 20.39
CA ASP A 156 -7.09 6.35 19.07
C ASP A 156 -5.79 6.16 18.27
N ALA A 157 -5.94 6.00 16.97
CA ALA A 157 -4.84 6.00 16.01
C ALA A 157 -5.06 7.12 14.98
N LEU A 158 -4.00 7.87 14.69
CA LEU A 158 -3.96 8.85 13.61
C LEU A 158 -3.07 8.33 12.48
N MET A 159 -3.64 8.26 11.29
CA MET A 159 -2.96 7.83 10.09
C MET A 159 -2.89 8.99 9.09
N LEU A 160 -1.68 9.38 8.70
CA LEU A 160 -1.44 10.38 7.66
C LEU A 160 -1.06 9.69 6.37
N PHE A 161 -1.79 9.97 5.31
CA PHE A 161 -1.50 9.56 3.93
C PHE A 161 -0.91 10.77 3.21
N ILE A 162 0.36 10.68 2.77
CA ILE A 162 1.11 11.83 2.27
C ILE A 162 1.54 11.66 0.82
N ASP A 163 1.63 12.79 0.12
CA ASP A 163 2.06 12.88 -1.27
C ASP A 163 3.57 13.11 -1.35
N THR A 164 4.34 12.04 -1.51
CA THR A 164 5.80 12.10 -1.44
C THR A 164 6.50 12.61 -2.71
N PRO A 165 6.05 12.36 -3.95
CA PRO A 165 6.71 12.85 -5.16
C PRO A 165 7.00 14.36 -5.16
N PRO A 166 6.08 15.28 -4.78
CA PRO A 166 6.38 16.70 -4.71
C PRO A 166 7.44 17.08 -3.67
N LEU A 167 7.64 16.26 -2.65
CA LEU A 167 8.67 16.48 -1.62
C LEU A 167 10.08 16.13 -2.09
N ILE A 168 10.23 15.56 -3.29
CA ILE A 168 11.49 15.07 -3.86
C ILE A 168 11.85 15.89 -5.09
N ASP A 169 13.02 16.53 -5.05
CA ASP A 169 13.48 17.42 -6.10
C ASP A 169 13.62 16.76 -7.47
N LYS A 170 13.94 15.47 -7.52
CA LYS A 170 14.03 14.68 -8.76
C LYS A 170 12.71 14.73 -9.56
N TYR A 171 11.57 14.62 -8.90
CA TYR A 171 10.26 14.64 -9.54
C TYR A 171 9.78 16.08 -9.74
N ARG A 172 9.87 16.88 -8.71
CA ARG A 172 9.36 18.27 -8.70
C ARG A 172 10.06 19.16 -9.75
N LYS A 173 11.33 18.92 -10.03
CA LYS A 173 12.14 19.70 -10.97
C LYS A 173 12.21 19.09 -12.39
N ASN A 174 11.45 18.04 -12.65
CA ASN A 174 11.36 17.40 -13.97
C ASN A 174 9.91 17.43 -14.49
N PRO A 175 9.46 18.57 -15.02
CA PRO A 175 8.10 18.74 -15.53
C PRO A 175 7.82 17.97 -16.83
N GLU A 176 8.86 17.49 -17.54
CA GLU A 176 8.70 16.70 -18.78
C GLU A 176 8.08 15.32 -18.48
N ASP A 177 8.52 14.67 -17.40
CA ASP A 177 8.02 13.35 -17.00
C ASP A 177 7.00 13.42 -15.85
N PHE A 178 7.02 14.49 -15.02
CA PHE A 178 6.22 14.62 -13.80
C PHE A 178 5.58 16.01 -13.70
N GLU A 179 4.75 16.35 -14.69
CA GLU A 179 4.20 17.70 -14.89
C GLU A 179 3.55 18.28 -13.62
N ASP A 180 2.76 17.47 -12.91
CA ASP A 180 2.02 17.94 -11.74
C ASP A 180 2.83 18.02 -10.45
N ALA A 181 3.95 17.31 -10.35
CA ALA A 181 4.75 17.30 -9.12
C ALA A 181 5.31 18.69 -8.78
N GLY A 182 5.75 19.45 -9.80
CA GLY A 182 6.26 20.81 -9.64
C GLY A 182 5.18 21.85 -9.32
N LYS A 183 3.92 21.53 -9.56
CA LYS A 183 2.77 22.42 -9.28
C LYS A 183 2.31 22.34 -7.82
N GLN A 184 2.74 21.31 -7.06
CA GLN A 184 2.37 21.11 -5.68
C GLN A 184 3.23 21.94 -4.73
N SER A 185 2.62 22.43 -3.65
CA SER A 185 3.33 23.23 -2.65
C SER A 185 3.93 22.36 -1.54
N VAL A 186 5.25 22.22 -1.55
CA VAL A 186 6.02 21.52 -0.49
C VAL A 186 5.71 22.11 0.88
N ASP A 187 5.81 23.45 1.00
CA ASP A 187 5.63 24.13 2.29
C ASP A 187 4.21 23.95 2.86
N ARG A 188 3.20 23.94 1.98
CA ARG A 188 1.81 23.74 2.41
C ARG A 188 1.62 22.33 2.96
N GLN A 189 2.16 21.31 2.30
CA GLN A 189 2.03 19.93 2.78
C GLN A 189 2.81 19.73 4.09
N LEU A 190 4.03 20.23 4.20
CA LEU A 190 4.82 20.13 5.43
C LEU A 190 4.16 20.87 6.59
N ALA A 191 3.61 22.08 6.37
CA ALA A 191 2.85 22.82 7.38
C ALA A 191 1.59 22.07 7.80
N TRP A 192 0.90 21.41 6.85
CA TRP A 192 -0.26 20.59 7.15
C TRP A 192 0.12 19.37 8.00
N ILE A 193 1.19 18.66 7.67
CA ILE A 193 1.71 17.53 8.47
C ILE A 193 2.02 18.01 9.90
N ASP A 194 2.76 19.11 10.03
CA ASP A 194 3.14 19.69 11.35
C ASP A 194 1.91 20.04 12.19
N SER A 195 0.93 20.73 11.59
CA SER A 195 -0.30 21.15 12.28
C SER A 195 -1.19 19.97 12.66
N THR A 196 -1.34 18.96 11.77
CA THR A 196 -2.17 17.79 12.01
C THR A 196 -1.60 16.93 13.14
N LEU A 197 -0.30 16.69 13.14
CA LEU A 197 0.38 15.96 14.20
C LEU A 197 0.36 16.71 15.53
N SER A 198 0.53 18.06 15.51
CA SER A 198 0.45 18.92 16.71
C SER A 198 -0.93 18.92 17.36
N ALA A 199 -1.99 18.85 16.56
CA ALA A 199 -3.36 18.86 17.06
C ALA A 199 -3.82 17.49 17.60
N SER A 200 -3.08 16.43 17.30
CA SER A 200 -3.49 15.06 17.63
C SER A 200 -3.07 14.65 19.03
N THR A 201 -4.02 14.07 19.75
CA THR A 201 -3.80 13.37 21.02
C THR A 201 -3.80 11.85 20.88
N ALA A 202 -3.86 11.35 19.64
CA ALA A 202 -3.87 9.90 19.35
C ALA A 202 -2.66 9.19 19.96
N LYS A 203 -2.91 8.05 20.58
CA LYS A 203 -1.86 7.21 21.17
C LYS A 203 -0.89 6.71 20.10
N TRP A 204 -1.42 6.30 18.96
CA TRP A 204 -0.63 5.77 17.84
C TRP A 204 -0.65 6.73 16.65
N LYS A 205 0.50 7.00 16.09
CA LYS A 205 0.66 7.89 14.93
C LYS A 205 1.44 7.16 13.84
N VAL A 206 0.81 6.96 12.70
CA VAL A 206 1.41 6.31 11.52
C VAL A 206 1.42 7.27 10.35
N ILE A 207 2.54 7.38 9.65
CA ILE A 207 2.62 8.12 8.40
C ILE A 207 2.87 7.15 7.25
N MET A 208 2.10 7.28 6.19
CA MET A 208 2.13 6.42 5.02
C MET A 208 2.35 7.25 3.75
N GLY A 209 3.32 6.87 2.94
CA GLY A 209 3.62 7.52 1.67
C GLY A 209 4.31 6.55 0.73
N HIS A 210 4.54 6.95 -0.52
CA HIS A 210 5.12 6.02 -1.48
C HIS A 210 6.64 5.86 -1.31
N HIS A 211 7.38 6.97 -1.16
CA HIS A 211 8.84 6.95 -1.15
C HIS A 211 9.41 6.78 0.26
N PRO A 212 10.51 6.01 0.41
CA PRO A 212 11.15 5.79 1.70
C PRO A 212 11.98 6.98 2.18
N ILE A 213 11.96 7.22 3.51
CA ILE A 213 12.94 8.09 4.18
C ILE A 213 14.26 7.33 4.34
N TYR A 214 14.19 6.05 4.66
CA TYR A 214 15.32 5.12 4.74
C TYR A 214 15.01 3.84 3.99
N ALA A 215 15.95 3.35 3.21
CA ALA A 215 15.86 2.04 2.55
C ALA A 215 17.24 1.57 2.09
N GLY A 216 17.48 0.28 2.19
CA GLY A 216 18.58 -0.41 1.51
C GLY A 216 18.22 -0.63 0.05
N THR A 217 18.84 0.14 -0.86
CA THR A 217 18.52 0.11 -2.28
C THR A 217 19.63 0.70 -3.13
N THR A 218 19.70 0.30 -4.40
CA THR A 218 20.54 0.92 -5.42
C THR A 218 19.87 2.12 -6.12
N LYS A 219 18.60 2.43 -5.80
CA LYS A 219 17.91 3.63 -6.32
C LYS A 219 18.59 4.90 -5.82
N SER A 220 18.29 6.02 -6.47
CA SER A 220 18.90 7.32 -6.20
C SER A 220 18.85 7.70 -4.70
N GLU A 221 20.00 8.01 -4.13
CA GLU A 221 20.10 8.48 -2.75
C GLU A 221 19.42 9.84 -2.55
N SER A 222 19.39 10.67 -3.60
CA SER A 222 18.79 12.01 -3.53
C SER A 222 17.33 11.99 -3.12
N GLU A 223 16.56 10.96 -3.50
CA GLU A 223 15.16 10.80 -3.12
C GLU A 223 15.02 10.69 -1.59
N ARG A 224 15.79 9.79 -0.99
CA ARG A 224 15.77 9.58 0.46
C ARG A 224 16.31 10.81 1.21
N ARG A 225 17.37 11.43 0.70
CA ARG A 225 17.98 12.63 1.30
C ARG A 225 17.00 13.79 1.36
N ASP A 226 16.20 14.01 0.32
CA ASP A 226 15.19 15.06 0.29
C ASP A 226 14.14 14.83 1.40
N LEU A 227 13.68 13.59 1.58
CA LEU A 227 12.72 13.25 2.64
C LEU A 227 13.35 13.29 4.05
N GLN A 228 14.62 12.88 4.18
CA GLN A 228 15.37 13.01 5.44
C GLN A 228 15.51 14.48 5.87
N ILE A 229 15.67 15.39 4.94
CA ILE A 229 15.77 16.83 5.23
C ILE A 229 14.42 17.45 5.54
N ARG A 230 13.37 17.09 4.78
CA ARG A 230 12.06 17.78 4.83
C ARG A 230 11.08 17.12 5.79
N LEU A 231 11.00 15.79 5.78
CA LEU A 231 9.96 15.05 6.48
C LEU A 231 10.41 14.50 7.84
N LYS A 232 11.59 13.84 7.90
CA LYS A 232 12.09 13.23 9.14
C LYS A 232 12.05 14.15 10.37
N PRO A 233 12.45 15.45 10.30
CA PRO A 233 12.40 16.32 11.47
C PRO A 233 11.00 16.49 12.05
N LEU A 234 9.94 16.44 11.23
CA LEU A 234 8.55 16.51 11.69
C LEU A 234 8.14 15.21 12.38
N LEU A 235 8.56 14.05 11.84
CA LEU A 235 8.25 12.77 12.45
C LEU A 235 8.88 12.64 13.85
N ASP A 236 10.14 13.03 13.98
CA ASP A 236 10.85 13.00 15.27
C ASP A 236 10.25 14.01 16.26
N LYS A 237 9.89 15.22 15.80
CA LYS A 237 9.27 16.29 16.63
C LYS A 237 7.97 15.85 17.27
N HIS A 238 7.17 15.06 16.54
CA HIS A 238 5.83 14.68 16.96
C HIS A 238 5.71 13.24 17.47
N ASP A 239 6.84 12.56 17.69
CA ASP A 239 6.90 11.18 18.17
C ASP A 239 6.01 10.25 17.32
N VAL A 240 6.18 10.31 15.98
CA VAL A 240 5.52 9.39 15.07
C VAL A 240 6.05 7.99 15.32
N ASP A 241 5.17 7.00 15.39
CA ASP A 241 5.54 5.62 15.74
C ASP A 241 6.12 4.87 14.56
N MET A 242 5.42 4.92 13.41
CA MET A 242 5.81 4.20 12.21
C MET A 242 5.73 5.09 10.97
N SER A 243 6.72 4.93 10.09
CA SER A 243 6.70 5.45 8.72
C SER A 243 6.71 4.28 7.76
N VAL A 244 5.67 4.16 6.94
CA VAL A 244 5.49 3.03 6.03
C VAL A 244 5.48 3.51 4.58
N CYS A 245 6.18 2.83 3.70
CA CYS A 245 6.30 3.20 2.29
C CYS A 245 6.39 1.97 1.37
N GLY A 246 6.39 2.19 0.06
CA GLY A 246 6.63 1.21 -1.00
C GLY A 246 7.89 1.51 -1.79
N HIS A 247 7.76 1.63 -3.14
CA HIS A 247 8.77 2.11 -4.09
C HIS A 247 9.98 1.20 -4.30
N ILE A 248 10.44 0.49 -3.27
CA ILE A 248 11.69 -0.28 -3.33
C ILE A 248 11.46 -1.71 -3.81
N HIS A 249 10.24 -2.21 -3.70
CA HIS A 249 9.82 -3.53 -4.13
C HIS A 249 10.48 -4.69 -3.37
N ASN A 250 10.67 -4.51 -2.07
CA ASN A 250 11.09 -5.56 -1.15
C ASN A 250 10.69 -5.16 0.27
N PHE A 251 10.59 -6.13 1.16
CA PHE A 251 10.33 -5.85 2.56
C PHE A 251 11.57 -5.38 3.29
N GLN A 252 11.43 -4.34 4.11
CA GLN A 252 12.48 -3.92 5.04
C GLN A 252 11.88 -3.36 6.32
N HIS A 253 12.56 -3.60 7.45
CA HIS A 253 12.38 -2.86 8.69
C HIS A 253 13.71 -2.22 9.09
N ILE A 254 13.70 -0.91 9.31
CA ILE A 254 14.91 -0.12 9.57
C ILE A 254 14.66 0.74 10.81
N ARG A 255 15.63 0.74 11.71
CA ARG A 255 15.72 1.68 12.84
C ARG A 255 17.03 2.45 12.75
N VAL A 256 16.95 3.75 12.89
CA VAL A 256 18.13 4.61 12.85
C VAL A 256 18.42 5.16 14.26
N PRO A 257 19.70 5.32 14.63
CA PRO A 257 20.06 5.93 15.88
C PRO A 257 19.41 7.32 16.03
N GLN A 258 18.99 7.67 17.23
CA GLN A 258 18.41 8.97 17.57
C GLN A 258 17.04 9.28 16.91
N SER A 259 16.35 8.28 16.35
CA SER A 259 14.95 8.39 15.94
C SER A 259 14.10 7.39 16.73
N GLY A 260 12.95 7.85 17.20
CA GLY A 260 11.94 6.98 17.80
C GLY A 260 11.06 6.27 16.78
N VAL A 261 11.21 6.57 15.49
CA VAL A 261 10.36 6.07 14.40
C VAL A 261 10.86 4.71 13.92
N ASP A 262 9.93 3.76 13.73
CA ASP A 262 10.18 2.53 12.99
C ASP A 262 9.88 2.76 11.50
N TYR A 263 10.85 2.51 10.63
CA TYR A 263 10.73 2.71 9.19
C TYR A 263 10.48 1.37 8.50
N PHE A 264 9.33 1.21 7.87
CA PHE A 264 8.97 0.02 7.13
C PHE A 264 8.88 0.31 5.63
N VAL A 265 9.53 -0.55 4.86
CA VAL A 265 9.32 -0.62 3.40
C VAL A 265 8.46 -1.84 3.14
N ASN A 266 7.25 -1.63 2.61
CA ASN A 266 6.40 -2.69 2.14
C ASN A 266 6.90 -3.18 0.77
N THR A 267 6.84 -4.49 0.56
CA THR A 267 7.21 -5.06 -0.73
C THR A 267 6.24 -4.68 -1.85
N SER A 268 6.61 -4.98 -3.08
CA SER A 268 5.68 -4.88 -4.19
C SER A 268 4.68 -6.04 -4.18
N ALA A 269 3.41 -5.72 -4.39
CA ALA A 269 2.35 -6.70 -4.63
C ALA A 269 2.40 -7.26 -6.07
N SER A 270 3.46 -6.98 -6.83
CA SER A 270 3.57 -7.44 -8.22
C SER A 270 4.97 -7.88 -8.64
N LEU A 271 5.97 -7.02 -8.57
CA LEU A 271 7.33 -7.29 -9.05
C LEU A 271 8.36 -6.92 -7.99
N THR A 272 9.02 -7.89 -7.42
CA THR A 272 9.99 -7.69 -6.34
C THR A 272 11.41 -7.41 -6.83
N ARG A 273 12.27 -6.94 -5.92
CA ARG A 273 13.68 -6.61 -6.16
C ARG A 273 14.54 -7.10 -4.99
N LYS A 274 15.82 -7.32 -5.27
CA LYS A 274 16.80 -7.72 -4.26
C LYS A 274 16.94 -6.67 -3.16
N VAL A 275 17.12 -7.15 -1.94
CA VAL A 275 17.46 -6.33 -0.78
C VAL A 275 18.91 -5.88 -0.87
N VAL A 276 19.18 -4.66 -0.48
CA VAL A 276 20.52 -4.13 -0.22
C VAL A 276 20.62 -3.86 1.28
N GLU A 277 21.58 -4.46 1.93
CA GLU A 277 21.80 -4.25 3.37
C GLU A 277 22.31 -2.85 3.65
N ILE A 278 21.79 -2.23 4.72
CA ILE A 278 22.24 -0.95 5.25
C ILE A 278 22.35 -1.02 6.77
N GLU A 279 23.10 -0.10 7.35
CA GLU A 279 23.15 0.07 8.81
C GLU A 279 21.74 0.42 9.35
N GLY A 280 21.36 -0.23 10.44
CA GLY A 280 20.06 -0.08 11.07
C GLY A 280 18.95 -0.97 10.50
N ALA A 281 19.22 -1.75 9.44
CA ALA A 281 18.28 -2.76 8.98
C ALA A 281 18.14 -3.89 10.00
N LEU A 282 16.91 -4.10 10.46
CA LEU A 282 16.54 -5.20 11.36
C LEU A 282 16.04 -6.42 10.59
N PHE A 283 15.46 -6.18 9.40
CA PHE A 283 14.94 -7.22 8.52
C PHE A 283 14.97 -6.75 7.07
N GLY A 284 15.08 -7.70 6.14
CA GLY A 284 14.92 -7.48 4.71
C GLY A 284 14.64 -8.79 3.97
N SER A 285 13.64 -8.78 3.07
CA SER A 285 13.28 -9.91 2.21
C SER A 285 12.86 -9.45 0.82
N PRO A 286 13.25 -10.15 -0.25
CA PRO A 286 12.81 -9.90 -1.62
C PRO A 286 11.48 -10.60 -1.97
N ASP A 287 10.78 -11.19 -0.99
CA ASP A 287 9.54 -11.91 -1.25
C ASP A 287 8.43 -10.96 -1.72
N PRO A 288 7.58 -11.38 -2.68
CA PRO A 288 6.34 -10.66 -2.97
C PRO A 288 5.34 -10.85 -1.84
N GLY A 289 4.42 -9.91 -1.67
CA GLY A 289 3.41 -10.00 -0.61
C GLY A 289 2.83 -8.67 -0.20
N PHE A 290 2.42 -8.58 1.04
CA PHE A 290 1.75 -7.43 1.66
C PHE A 290 2.04 -7.41 3.16
N SER A 291 1.62 -6.33 3.84
CA SER A 291 1.76 -6.24 5.30
C SER A 291 0.40 -6.15 5.98
N LEU A 292 0.37 -6.52 7.24
CA LEU A 292 -0.72 -6.24 8.18
C LEU A 292 -0.18 -5.33 9.29
N CYS A 293 -0.96 -4.34 9.67
CA CYS A 293 -0.68 -3.55 10.85
C CYS A 293 -1.84 -3.72 11.84
N THR A 294 -1.55 -4.32 12.98
CA THR A 294 -2.54 -4.59 14.03
C THR A 294 -2.30 -3.67 15.22
N ILE A 295 -3.32 -2.96 15.66
CA ILE A 295 -3.24 -2.03 16.78
C ILE A 295 -4.00 -2.60 17.97
N LYS A 296 -3.29 -2.75 19.08
CA LYS A 296 -3.81 -3.14 20.40
C LYS A 296 -3.71 -1.98 21.38
N GLU A 297 -4.26 -2.15 22.59
CA GLU A 297 -4.22 -1.09 23.61
C GLU A 297 -2.78 -0.58 23.85
N ASN A 298 -1.80 -1.49 24.02
CA ASN A 298 -0.42 -1.15 24.36
C ASN A 298 0.62 -1.62 23.35
N ALA A 299 0.18 -2.12 22.19
CA ALA A 299 1.09 -2.60 21.16
C ALA A 299 0.59 -2.24 19.76
N MET A 300 1.52 -1.94 18.86
CA MET A 300 1.27 -1.85 17.42
C MET A 300 2.20 -2.84 16.72
N ILE A 301 1.60 -3.78 15.97
CA ILE A 301 2.29 -4.94 15.41
C ILE A 301 2.31 -4.81 13.89
N MET A 302 3.51 -4.81 13.30
CA MET A 302 3.71 -4.93 11.86
C MET A 302 4.02 -6.39 11.53
N THR A 303 3.24 -6.99 10.63
CA THR A 303 3.40 -8.37 10.16
C THR A 303 3.59 -8.38 8.66
N PHE A 304 4.68 -8.95 8.17
CA PHE A 304 4.94 -9.15 6.74
C PHE A 304 4.48 -10.54 6.31
N VAL A 305 3.61 -10.59 5.32
CA VAL A 305 3.03 -11.82 4.77
C VAL A 305 3.43 -11.95 3.31
N ASN A 306 3.98 -13.10 2.92
CA ASN A 306 4.35 -13.37 1.54
C ASN A 306 3.15 -13.88 0.70
N ASP A 307 3.38 -14.13 -0.59
CA ASP A 307 2.40 -14.66 -1.55
C ASP A 307 1.92 -16.10 -1.27
N LYS A 308 2.43 -16.72 -0.19
CA LYS A 308 2.04 -18.08 0.27
C LYS A 308 1.28 -18.04 1.59
N GLY A 309 0.99 -16.84 2.12
CA GLY A 309 0.37 -16.68 3.43
C GLY A 309 1.29 -17.09 4.59
N GLU A 310 2.61 -16.99 4.40
CA GLU A 310 3.61 -17.19 5.45
C GLU A 310 3.92 -15.86 6.13
N ILE A 311 3.92 -15.83 7.45
CA ILE A 311 4.46 -14.73 8.24
C ILE A 311 5.99 -14.80 8.18
N ILE A 312 6.59 -13.95 7.36
CA ILE A 312 8.06 -13.93 7.19
C ILE A 312 8.76 -12.99 8.19
N TYR A 313 8.00 -12.08 8.80
CA TYR A 313 8.49 -11.16 9.82
C TYR A 313 7.34 -10.61 10.65
N GLN A 314 7.59 -10.42 11.94
CA GLN A 314 6.67 -9.72 12.84
C GLN A 314 7.47 -8.85 13.84
N TYR A 315 6.99 -7.63 14.05
CA TYR A 315 7.59 -6.69 14.99
C TYR A 315 6.50 -6.01 15.82
N SER A 316 6.67 -6.01 17.13
CA SER A 316 5.78 -5.33 18.08
C SER A 316 6.46 -4.08 18.64
N ARG A 317 5.79 -2.95 18.53
CA ARG A 317 6.13 -1.70 19.20
C ARG A 317 5.21 -1.54 20.40
N GLU A 318 5.81 -1.49 21.57
CA GLU A 318 5.09 -1.28 22.84
C GLU A 318 5.06 0.19 23.23
N LYS A 319 3.95 0.62 23.88
CA LYS A 319 3.75 2.01 24.33
C LYS A 319 2.87 2.12 25.58
#